data_a8b9e0f31947930d005ed94b2101e62c
#
_entry.id   a8b9e0f31947930d005ed94b2101e62c
#
_cell.length_a   1.000
_cell.length_b   1.000
_cell.length_c   1.000
_cell.angle_alpha   90.00
_cell.angle_beta   90.00
_cell.angle_gamma   90.00
#
_symmetry.space_group_name_H-M   'P 1'
#
loop_
_entity.id
_entity.type
_entity.pdbx_description
1 polymer ?
#
loop_
_entity_poly.entity_id
_entity_poly.type
_entity_poly.pdbx_seq_one_letter_code
_entity_poly.pdbx_strand_id
1 'polypeptide(L)' 'MVTNMDIGNRVKDLRIKKGLTQEELADRAELSKGFISQLERDLTS' A
#
# COMPACT_ATOMS: atom_id res chain seq x y z
N MET A 1 -16.22 -11.29 -0.74
CA MET A 1 -14.93 -11.87 -0.47
C MET A 1 -13.81 -11.12 -1.12
N VAL A 2 -12.77 -10.90 -0.36
CA VAL A 2 -11.65 -10.15 -0.85
C VAL A 2 -10.77 -11.00 -1.73
N THR A 3 -10.39 -10.48 -2.86
CA THR A 3 -9.48 -11.18 -3.74
C THR A 3 -8.10 -10.59 -3.58
N ASN A 4 -7.13 -11.25 -4.16
CA ASN A 4 -5.77 -10.76 -4.10
C ASN A 4 -5.63 -9.40 -4.75
N MET A 5 -6.50 -9.08 -5.67
CA MET A 5 -6.40 -7.83 -6.38
C MET A 5 -6.76 -6.63 -5.52
N ASP A 6 -7.37 -6.87 -4.39
CA ASP A 6 -7.76 -5.77 -3.52
C ASP A 6 -6.70 -5.38 -2.51
N ILE A 7 -5.63 -6.14 -2.42
CA ILE A 7 -4.62 -5.90 -1.40
C ILE A 7 -4.02 -4.50 -1.49
N GLY A 8 -3.60 -4.09 -2.68
CA GLY A 8 -2.99 -2.79 -2.79
C GLY A 8 -3.96 -1.65 -2.54
N ASN A 9 -5.23 -1.83 -2.97
CA ASN A 9 -6.22 -0.82 -2.68
C ASN A 9 -6.44 -0.72 -1.18
N ARG A 10 -6.42 -1.84 -0.48
CA ARG A 10 -6.60 -1.83 0.95
C ARG A 10 -5.42 -1.17 1.65
N VAL A 11 -4.23 -1.46 1.18
CA VAL A 11 -3.03 -0.85 1.73
C VAL A 11 -3.08 0.66 1.53
N LYS A 12 -3.45 1.08 0.33
CA LYS A 12 -3.53 2.50 0.03
C LYS A 12 -4.60 3.16 0.89
N ASP A 13 -5.73 2.52 1.03
CA ASP A 13 -6.82 3.06 1.82
C ASP A 13 -6.41 3.24 3.27
N LEU A 14 -5.78 2.23 3.85
CA LEU A 14 -5.34 2.32 5.22
C LEU A 14 -4.29 3.42 5.38
N ARG A 15 -3.40 3.52 4.41
CA ARG A 15 -2.37 4.54 4.44
C ARG A 15 -2.98 5.93 4.47
N ILE A 16 -3.93 6.15 3.58
CA ILE A 16 -4.58 7.45 3.48
C ILE A 16 -5.39 7.75 4.73
N LYS A 17 -6.07 6.76 5.24
CA LYS A 17 -6.86 6.95 6.45
C LYS A 17 -5.98 7.36 7.62
N LYS A 18 -4.78 6.86 7.66
CA LYS A 18 -3.86 7.19 8.73
C LYS A 18 -3.06 8.45 8.45
N GLY A 19 -3.25 9.04 7.28
CA GLY A 19 -2.54 10.25 6.92
C GLY A 19 -1.07 10.03 6.64
N LEU A 20 -0.74 8.85 6.11
CA LEU A 20 0.65 8.50 5.85
C LEU A 20 0.98 8.61 4.39
N THR A 21 2.22 8.98 4.11
CA THR A 21 2.74 8.88 2.76
C THR A 21 3.23 7.46 2.53
N GLN A 22 3.52 7.14 1.27
CA GLN A 22 4.07 5.82 0.97
C GLN A 22 5.38 5.59 1.72
N GLU A 23 6.18 6.63 1.80
CA GLU A 23 7.46 6.52 2.50
C GLU A 23 7.25 6.27 3.98
N GLU A 24 6.31 6.96 4.57
CA GLU A 24 6.02 6.78 5.99
C GLU A 24 5.50 5.39 6.28
N LEU A 25 4.64 4.89 5.42
CA LEU A 25 4.13 3.55 5.61
C LEU A 25 5.25 2.53 5.47
N ALA A 26 6.09 2.70 4.47
CA ALA A 26 7.19 1.77 4.25
C ALA A 26 8.11 1.74 5.47
N ASP A 27 8.37 2.90 6.03
CA ASP A 27 9.22 2.99 7.20
C ASP A 27 8.63 2.24 8.38
N ARG A 28 7.35 2.42 8.61
CA ARG A 28 6.69 1.76 9.72
C ARG A 28 6.61 0.26 9.54
N ALA A 29 6.50 -0.19 8.30
CA ALA A 29 6.42 -1.60 8.00
C ALA A 29 7.78 -2.23 7.76
N GLU A 30 8.84 -1.42 7.84
CA GLU A 30 10.19 -1.88 7.55
C GLU A 30 10.32 -2.41 6.14
N LEU A 31 9.66 -1.71 5.22
CA LEU A 31 9.70 -2.05 3.81
C LEU A 31 10.24 -0.86 3.05
N SER A 32 10.50 -1.05 1.76
CA SER A 32 10.98 0.06 0.95
C SER A 32 9.80 0.81 0.35
N LYS A 33 10.01 2.09 0.09
CA LYS A 33 8.98 2.88 -0.56
C LYS A 33 8.65 2.32 -1.93
N GLY A 34 9.67 1.83 -2.64
CA GLY A 34 9.44 1.24 -3.95
C GLY A 34 8.52 0.03 -3.88
N PHE A 35 8.68 -0.76 -2.83
CA PHE A 35 7.83 -1.92 -2.66
C PHE A 35 6.38 -1.49 -2.41
N ILE A 36 6.18 -0.50 -1.56
CA ILE A 36 4.84 -0.01 -1.28
C ILE A 36 4.21 0.56 -2.55
N SER A 37 4.99 1.34 -3.29
CA SER A 37 4.51 1.93 -4.53
C SER A 37 4.08 0.85 -5.51
N GLN A 38 4.90 -0.18 -5.66
CA GLN A 38 4.60 -1.26 -6.55
C GLN A 38 3.39 -2.05 -6.09
N LEU A 39 3.30 -2.27 -4.80
CA LEU A 39 2.18 -3.01 -4.24
C LEU A 39 0.87 -2.29 -4.52
N GLU A 40 0.86 -0.98 -4.36
CA GLU A 40 -0.34 -0.21 -4.60
C GLU A 40 -0.70 -0.14 -6.07
N ARG A 41 0.30 -0.28 -6.95
CA ARG A 41 0.04 -0.23 -8.39
C ARG A 41 -0.37 -1.57 -8.97
N ASP A 42 0.16 -2.63 -8.43
CA ASP A 42 -0.05 -3.95 -8.99
C ASP A 42 -1.49 -4.33 -9.06
N LEU A 43 -2.27 -3.68 -8.27
CA LEU A 43 -3.63 -4.05 -8.23
C LEU A 43 -4.42 -3.71 -9.37
N THR A 44 -3.98 -2.77 -10.15
CA THR A 44 -4.81 -2.29 -11.22
C THR A 44 -4.69 -3.09 -12.47
N SER A 45 -3.83 -4.00 -12.53
CA SER A 45 -3.70 -4.73 -13.80
C SER A 45 -4.70 -5.84 -13.95
#